data_dc167223cf5c4a19f52dff134e647dd6
#
_entry.id   dc167223cf5c4a19f52dff134e647dd6
#
_cell.length_a   1.000
_cell.length_b   1.000
_cell.length_c   1.000
_cell.angle_alpha   90.00
_cell.angle_beta   90.00
_cell.angle_gamma   90.00
#
_symmetry.space_group_name_H-M   'P 1'
#
loop_
_entity.id
_entity.type
_entity.pdbx_description
1 polymer ?
#
loop_
_entity_poly.entity_id
_entity_poly.type
_entity_poly.pdbx_seq_one_letter_code
_entity_poly.pdbx_strand_id
1 'polypeptide(L)'
;VFYIREVPHRHLPLLILAALLGATPAFAACTAPAAPEVNWRRCLLDGRDLTGVDLTRGHLRDASFQRARLGQAVMIGADATDARFLSADLTGADMTDANLRETDFTRATLREARLIRADLRRARLFRADLTGADLTGADLTGADFNGAILDGVRWTDGERICAAGSVGTCQ
;
A
#
# COMPACT_ATOMS: atom_id res chain seq x y z
N VAL A 1 -73.16 -15.46 40.31
CA VAL A 1 -71.77 -15.76 40.65
C VAL A 1 -71.13 -16.29 39.39
N PHE A 2 -70.49 -15.43 38.61
CA PHE A 2 -69.73 -15.86 37.45
C PHE A 2 -68.20 -15.84 37.75
N TYR A 3 -67.62 -17.01 37.74
CA TYR A 3 -66.16 -17.19 37.85
C TYR A 3 -65.50 -16.89 36.53
N ILE A 4 -64.72 -15.81 36.44
CA ILE A 4 -63.86 -15.55 35.32
C ILE A 4 -62.54 -16.28 35.56
N ARG A 5 -62.24 -17.24 34.71
CA ARG A 5 -61.03 -18.04 34.73
C ARG A 5 -59.91 -17.23 34.02
N GLU A 6 -58.93 -16.79 34.78
CA GLU A 6 -57.71 -16.18 34.23
C GLU A 6 -56.93 -17.18 33.40
N VAL A 7 -56.56 -16.80 32.18
CA VAL A 7 -55.67 -17.56 31.31
C VAL A 7 -54.23 -17.06 31.55
N PRO A 8 -53.32 -17.90 31.92
CA PRO A 8 -51.94 -17.47 32.14
C PRO A 8 -51.27 -17.15 30.80
N HIS A 9 -50.83 -15.93 30.64
CA HIS A 9 -49.94 -15.49 29.54
C HIS A 9 -48.63 -16.23 29.65
N ARG A 10 -48.44 -17.21 28.79
CA ARG A 10 -47.14 -17.82 28.53
C ARG A 10 -46.26 -16.77 27.87
N HIS A 11 -45.25 -16.26 28.57
CA HIS A 11 -44.19 -15.49 28.05
C HIS A 11 -43.37 -16.42 27.09
N LEU A 12 -43.58 -16.24 25.79
CA LEU A 12 -42.61 -16.74 24.78
C LEU A 12 -41.32 -15.96 24.99
N PRO A 13 -40.19 -16.62 25.16
CA PRO A 13 -38.89 -15.93 25.08
C PRO A 13 -38.69 -15.49 23.63
N LEU A 14 -38.55 -14.20 23.46
CA LEU A 14 -38.14 -13.56 22.21
C LEU A 14 -36.67 -13.91 21.95
N LEU A 15 -36.41 -15.14 21.48
CA LEU A 15 -35.18 -15.49 20.84
C LEU A 15 -35.25 -15.05 19.38
N ILE A 16 -35.16 -13.77 19.17
CA ILE A 16 -34.92 -13.17 17.83
C ILE A 16 -33.52 -12.68 17.81
N LEU A 17 -32.69 -13.55 17.22
CA LEU A 17 -32.00 -13.26 16.00
C LEU A 17 -30.86 -12.24 16.09
N ALA A 18 -29.76 -12.68 16.62
CA ALA A 18 -28.46 -12.10 16.28
C ALA A 18 -27.78 -12.98 15.21
N ALA A 19 -28.31 -12.96 14.01
CA ALA A 19 -27.67 -13.55 12.84
C ALA A 19 -27.85 -12.65 11.61
N LEU A 20 -27.59 -11.36 11.82
CA LEU A 20 -27.15 -10.49 10.75
C LEU A 20 -25.63 -10.47 10.82
N LEU A 21 -25.03 -11.55 10.35
CA LEU A 21 -23.63 -11.57 9.96
C LEU A 21 -23.47 -10.46 8.92
N GLY A 22 -22.91 -9.34 9.40
CA GLY A 22 -22.55 -8.23 8.58
C GLY A 22 -21.60 -8.67 7.51
N ALA A 23 -22.08 -8.75 6.28
CA ALA A 23 -21.23 -8.39 5.18
C ALA A 23 -20.84 -6.93 5.44
N THR A 24 -19.66 -6.71 6.01
CA THR A 24 -19.08 -5.36 6.09
C THR A 24 -19.03 -4.86 4.67
N PRO A 25 -19.73 -3.76 4.34
CA PRO A 25 -19.64 -3.22 2.99
C PRO A 25 -18.19 -2.97 2.68
N ALA A 26 -17.76 -3.28 1.47
CA ALA A 26 -16.38 -3.11 1.01
C ALA A 26 -15.84 -1.68 1.26
N PHE A 27 -16.71 -0.71 1.46
CA PHE A 27 -16.38 0.67 1.83
C PHE A 27 -15.89 0.86 3.27
N ALA A 28 -16.24 -0.03 4.20
CA ALA A 28 -15.79 0.10 5.60
C ALA A 28 -14.28 -0.11 5.76
N ALA A 29 -13.66 -0.90 4.88
CA ALA A 29 -12.22 -1.15 4.91
C ALA A 29 -11.38 0.10 4.62
N CYS A 30 -11.87 1.02 3.79
CA CYS A 30 -11.12 2.22 3.38
C CYS A 30 -11.16 3.35 4.42
N THR A 31 -11.98 3.23 5.46
CA THR A 31 -12.05 4.17 6.59
C THR A 31 -11.18 3.74 7.77
N ALA A 32 -10.63 2.52 7.72
CA ALA A 32 -9.70 2.05 8.74
C ALA A 32 -8.50 3.02 8.84
N PRO A 33 -8.06 3.37 10.05
CA PRO A 33 -6.86 4.18 10.23
C PRO A 33 -5.63 3.44 9.69
N ALA A 34 -4.61 4.21 9.32
CA ALA A 34 -3.32 3.64 8.96
C ALA A 34 -2.74 2.87 10.16
N ALA A 35 -2.37 1.63 9.95
CA ALA A 35 -1.79 0.76 10.96
C ALA A 35 -1.10 -0.44 10.29
N PRO A 36 -0.22 -1.15 10.98
CA PRO A 36 0.30 -2.43 10.51
C PRO A 36 -0.84 -3.39 10.12
N GLU A 37 -0.61 -4.16 9.07
CA GLU A 37 -1.56 -5.16 8.54
C GLU A 37 -2.92 -4.60 8.08
N VAL A 38 -3.05 -3.27 7.95
CA VAL A 38 -4.28 -2.65 7.48
C VAL A 38 -4.74 -3.25 6.14
N ASN A 39 -6.03 -3.46 6.00
CA ASN A 39 -6.59 -3.94 4.74
C ASN A 39 -7.20 -2.78 3.95
N TRP A 40 -6.43 -2.25 3.00
CA TRP A 40 -6.83 -1.19 2.08
C TRP A 40 -6.87 -1.68 0.62
N ARG A 41 -7.14 -2.97 0.41
CA ARG A 41 -7.31 -3.50 -0.95
C ARG A 41 -8.39 -2.73 -1.70
N ARG A 42 -8.06 -2.28 -2.93
CA ARG A 42 -8.94 -1.52 -3.82
C ARG A 42 -9.44 -0.19 -3.24
N CYS A 43 -8.81 0.30 -2.18
CA CYS A 43 -9.18 1.58 -1.59
C CYS A 43 -8.68 2.75 -2.44
N LEU A 44 -9.44 3.85 -2.43
CA LEU A 44 -9.08 5.11 -3.04
C LEU A 44 -8.56 6.04 -1.93
N LEU A 45 -7.24 6.24 -1.90
CA LEU A 45 -6.52 7.02 -0.90
C LEU A 45 -5.79 8.21 -1.56
N ASP A 46 -6.31 8.62 -2.73
CA ASP A 46 -5.70 9.66 -3.56
C ASP A 46 -5.59 10.99 -2.80
N GLY A 47 -4.44 11.63 -2.91
CA GLY A 47 -4.16 12.92 -2.29
C GLY A 47 -4.12 12.93 -0.76
N ARG A 48 -4.25 11.78 -0.10
CA ARG A 48 -4.17 11.71 1.36
C ARG A 48 -2.78 12.03 1.88
N ASP A 49 -2.76 12.62 3.07
CA ASP A 49 -1.54 12.74 3.86
C ASP A 49 -1.37 11.49 4.73
N LEU A 50 -0.39 10.70 4.36
CA LEU A 50 0.02 9.46 4.99
C LEU A 50 1.51 9.52 5.35
N THR A 51 2.02 10.73 5.63
CA THR A 51 3.42 10.95 5.99
C THR A 51 3.75 10.23 7.30
N GLY A 52 4.81 9.44 7.29
CA GLY A 52 5.32 8.71 8.45
C GLY A 52 4.41 7.61 9.01
N VAL A 53 3.35 7.24 8.31
CA VAL A 53 2.44 6.16 8.76
C VAL A 53 3.12 4.80 8.73
N ASP A 54 2.70 3.92 9.63
CA ASP A 54 3.12 2.51 9.62
C ASP A 54 2.08 1.64 8.91
N LEU A 55 2.46 1.11 7.75
CA LEU A 55 1.71 0.17 6.92
C LEU A 55 2.45 -1.16 6.79
N THR A 56 3.26 -1.52 7.78
CA THR A 56 4.01 -2.78 7.80
C THR A 56 3.08 -3.96 7.54
N ARG A 57 3.41 -4.81 6.57
CA ARG A 57 2.61 -5.94 6.09
C ARG A 57 1.18 -5.58 5.68
N GLY A 58 0.93 -4.31 5.35
CA GLY A 58 -0.37 -3.83 4.88
C GLY A 58 -0.84 -4.55 3.60
N HIS A 59 -2.14 -4.79 3.50
CA HIS A 59 -2.78 -5.35 2.31
C HIS A 59 -3.28 -4.21 1.42
N LEU A 60 -2.44 -3.77 0.48
CA LEU A 60 -2.65 -2.57 -0.33
C LEU A 60 -2.91 -2.90 -1.82
N ARG A 61 -3.18 -4.17 -2.15
CA ARG A 61 -3.38 -4.63 -3.52
C ARG A 61 -4.49 -3.84 -4.22
N ASP A 62 -4.23 -3.42 -5.47
CA ASP A 62 -5.14 -2.62 -6.29
C ASP A 62 -5.53 -1.25 -5.67
N ALA A 63 -4.89 -0.81 -4.58
CA ALA A 63 -5.19 0.48 -3.96
C ALA A 63 -4.67 1.65 -4.80
N SER A 64 -5.32 2.80 -4.68
CA SER A 64 -4.90 4.03 -5.34
C SER A 64 -4.41 5.04 -4.31
N PHE A 65 -3.16 5.50 -4.51
CA PHE A 65 -2.46 6.52 -3.72
C PHE A 65 -2.00 7.66 -4.62
N GLN A 66 -2.73 7.96 -5.68
CA GLN A 66 -2.32 9.00 -6.63
C GLN A 66 -2.19 10.34 -5.92
N ARG A 67 -1.03 11.00 -6.09
CA ARG A 67 -0.72 12.28 -5.44
C ARG A 67 -0.82 12.24 -3.91
N ALA A 68 -0.82 11.07 -3.27
CA ALA A 68 -0.74 10.94 -1.83
C ALA A 68 0.66 11.32 -1.32
N ARG A 69 0.73 11.82 -0.09
CA ARG A 69 1.98 12.06 0.61
C ARG A 69 2.26 10.85 1.52
N LEU A 70 3.30 10.10 1.19
CA LEU A 70 3.77 8.90 1.89
C LEU A 70 5.24 9.05 2.31
N GLY A 71 5.70 10.29 2.43
CA GLY A 71 7.08 10.56 2.87
C GLY A 71 7.36 9.86 4.19
N GLN A 72 8.47 9.13 4.27
CA GLN A 72 8.89 8.36 5.45
C GLN A 72 7.87 7.30 5.93
N ALA A 73 6.89 6.93 5.13
CA ALA A 73 5.97 5.85 5.46
C ALA A 73 6.72 4.51 5.56
N VAL A 74 6.32 3.68 6.52
CA VAL A 74 6.88 2.34 6.72
C VAL A 74 5.95 1.32 6.07
N MET A 75 6.41 0.68 4.99
CA MET A 75 5.64 -0.28 4.19
C MET A 75 6.37 -1.63 4.10
N ILE A 76 7.14 -1.98 5.14
CA ILE A 76 7.95 -3.20 5.18
C ILE A 76 7.06 -4.43 5.00
N GLY A 77 7.38 -5.27 4.00
CA GLY A 77 6.63 -6.48 3.69
C GLY A 77 5.18 -6.25 3.25
N ALA A 78 4.78 -5.02 2.92
CA ALA A 78 3.42 -4.73 2.44
C ALA A 78 3.16 -5.39 1.07
N ASP A 79 1.92 -5.83 0.83
CA ASP A 79 1.46 -6.29 -0.48
C ASP A 79 0.73 -5.16 -1.21
N ALA A 80 1.47 -4.46 -2.07
CA ALA A 80 0.96 -3.38 -2.91
C ALA A 80 0.92 -3.77 -4.41
N THR A 81 0.76 -5.08 -4.70
CA THR A 81 0.60 -5.57 -6.08
C THR A 81 -0.49 -4.77 -6.79
N ASP A 82 -0.24 -4.34 -8.04
CA ASP A 82 -1.15 -3.54 -8.87
C ASP A 82 -1.59 -2.18 -8.24
N ALA A 83 -0.97 -1.74 -7.15
CA ALA A 83 -1.27 -0.44 -6.55
C ALA A 83 -0.79 0.72 -7.44
N ARG A 84 -1.41 1.88 -7.29
CA ARG A 84 -1.12 3.08 -8.09
C ARG A 84 -0.60 4.20 -7.20
N PHE A 85 0.67 4.57 -7.40
CA PHE A 85 1.35 5.68 -6.74
C PHE A 85 1.69 6.81 -7.73
N LEU A 86 0.83 7.05 -8.73
CA LEU A 86 1.07 8.10 -9.73
C LEU A 86 1.30 9.45 -9.07
N SER A 87 2.45 10.05 -9.31
CA SER A 87 2.85 11.35 -8.75
C SER A 87 2.74 11.41 -7.21
N ALA A 88 2.81 10.29 -6.52
CA ALA A 88 2.88 10.23 -5.07
C ALA A 88 4.26 10.66 -4.58
N ASP A 89 4.32 11.21 -3.37
CA ASP A 89 5.57 11.47 -2.66
C ASP A 89 5.86 10.33 -1.68
N LEU A 90 6.90 9.56 -1.98
CA LEU A 90 7.40 8.41 -1.22
C LEU A 90 8.85 8.69 -0.73
N THR A 91 9.22 9.96 -0.59
CA THR A 91 10.56 10.36 -0.14
C THR A 91 10.90 9.70 1.19
N GLY A 92 11.99 8.93 1.23
CA GLY A 92 12.44 8.22 2.43
C GLY A 92 11.54 7.10 2.92
N ALA A 93 10.53 6.69 2.14
CA ALA A 93 9.66 5.58 2.52
C ALA A 93 10.44 4.26 2.60
N ASP A 94 10.13 3.41 3.57
CA ASP A 94 10.73 2.08 3.72
C ASP A 94 9.79 1.00 3.17
N MET A 95 10.13 0.49 1.99
CA MET A 95 9.42 -0.58 1.28
C MET A 95 10.27 -1.87 1.23
N THR A 96 11.13 -2.07 2.25
CA THR A 96 11.94 -3.28 2.38
C THR A 96 11.04 -4.52 2.36
N ASP A 97 11.43 -5.54 1.58
CA ASP A 97 10.70 -6.81 1.40
C ASP A 97 9.25 -6.66 0.87
N ALA A 98 8.85 -5.48 0.40
CA ALA A 98 7.49 -5.25 -0.10
C ALA A 98 7.25 -5.95 -1.45
N ASN A 99 6.02 -6.42 -1.66
CA ASN A 99 5.55 -6.90 -2.95
C ASN A 99 4.96 -5.74 -3.74
N LEU A 100 5.74 -5.24 -4.72
CA LEU A 100 5.43 -4.08 -5.57
C LEU A 100 5.27 -4.50 -7.04
N ARG A 101 4.85 -5.75 -7.28
CA ARG A 101 4.66 -6.25 -8.66
C ARG A 101 3.58 -5.44 -9.37
N GLU A 102 3.88 -5.11 -10.64
CA GLU A 102 2.95 -4.40 -11.53
C GLU A 102 2.46 -3.04 -10.97
N THR A 103 3.10 -2.56 -9.89
CA THR A 103 2.79 -1.28 -9.26
C THR A 103 3.14 -0.12 -10.20
N ASP A 104 2.31 0.91 -10.21
CA ASP A 104 2.53 2.10 -11.05
C ASP A 104 3.09 3.27 -10.22
N PHE A 105 4.40 3.52 -10.35
CA PHE A 105 5.12 4.66 -9.78
C PHE A 105 5.38 5.78 -10.80
N THR A 106 4.60 5.86 -11.88
CA THR A 106 4.79 6.89 -12.90
C THR A 106 4.83 8.28 -12.28
N ARG A 107 5.95 9.01 -12.48
CA ARG A 107 6.22 10.34 -11.93
C ARG A 107 6.19 10.42 -10.39
N ALA A 108 6.29 9.30 -9.69
CA ALA A 108 6.41 9.32 -8.22
C ALA A 108 7.79 9.85 -7.80
N THR A 109 7.85 10.43 -6.61
CA THR A 109 9.10 10.78 -5.95
C THR A 109 9.47 9.67 -4.97
N LEU A 110 10.56 8.96 -5.26
CA LEU A 110 11.10 7.84 -4.48
C LEU A 110 12.51 8.18 -3.94
N ARG A 111 12.79 9.47 -3.74
CA ARG A 111 14.10 9.93 -3.27
C ARG A 111 14.41 9.31 -1.92
N GLU A 112 15.64 8.75 -1.80
CA GLU A 112 16.11 8.11 -0.57
C GLU A 112 15.22 6.94 -0.06
N ALA A 113 14.27 6.47 -0.89
CA ALA A 113 13.41 5.35 -0.54
C ALA A 113 14.22 4.05 -0.40
N ARG A 114 13.81 3.20 0.53
CA ARG A 114 14.40 1.88 0.73
C ARG A 114 13.54 0.83 0.05
N LEU A 115 14.07 0.24 -1.01
CA LEU A 115 13.43 -0.81 -1.82
C LEU A 115 14.22 -2.13 -1.72
N ILE A 116 14.87 -2.33 -0.56
CA ILE A 116 15.76 -3.46 -0.32
C ILE A 116 14.96 -4.77 -0.42
N ARG A 117 15.37 -5.69 -1.30
CA ARG A 117 14.73 -6.97 -1.59
C ARG A 117 13.24 -6.87 -1.98
N ALA A 118 12.79 -5.69 -2.42
CA ALA A 118 11.43 -5.51 -2.92
C ALA A 118 11.23 -6.26 -4.25
N ASP A 119 10.04 -6.79 -4.45
CA ASP A 119 9.63 -7.39 -5.73
C ASP A 119 9.00 -6.31 -6.63
N LEU A 120 9.82 -5.73 -7.51
CA LEU A 120 9.42 -4.69 -8.47
C LEU A 120 9.16 -5.24 -9.88
N ARG A 121 8.91 -6.55 -10.01
CA ARG A 121 8.69 -7.15 -11.32
C ARG A 121 7.54 -6.47 -12.05
N ARG A 122 7.82 -6.04 -13.30
CA ARG A 122 6.88 -5.31 -14.16
C ARG A 122 6.34 -4.01 -13.57
N ALA A 123 6.96 -3.47 -12.52
CA ALA A 123 6.61 -2.15 -12.00
C ALA A 123 6.89 -1.06 -13.04
N ARG A 124 6.07 -0.04 -13.06
CA ARG A 124 6.24 1.13 -13.94
C ARG A 124 6.85 2.28 -13.15
N LEU A 125 8.09 2.63 -13.46
CA LEU A 125 8.84 3.73 -12.87
C LEU A 125 9.08 4.86 -13.89
N PHE A 126 8.20 4.97 -14.89
CA PHE A 126 8.32 5.97 -15.94
C PHE A 126 8.42 7.39 -15.35
N ARG A 127 9.57 8.04 -15.59
CA ARG A 127 9.89 9.39 -15.07
C ARG A 127 9.80 9.52 -13.54
N ALA A 128 9.93 8.43 -12.79
CA ALA A 128 10.06 8.49 -11.34
C ALA A 128 11.41 9.07 -10.93
N ASP A 129 11.47 9.73 -9.77
CA ASP A 129 12.71 10.21 -9.17
C ASP A 129 13.14 9.26 -8.05
N LEU A 130 14.18 8.46 -8.31
CA LEU A 130 14.76 7.50 -7.36
C LEU A 130 16.10 8.02 -6.78
N THR A 131 16.40 9.32 -6.89
CA THR A 131 17.68 9.86 -6.42
C THR A 131 18.02 9.36 -5.02
N GLY A 132 19.18 8.70 -4.87
CA GLY A 132 19.67 8.17 -3.60
C GLY A 132 18.91 6.97 -3.04
N ALA A 133 17.96 6.38 -3.76
CA ALA A 133 17.22 5.21 -3.30
C ALA A 133 18.14 3.97 -3.20
N ASP A 134 17.73 2.99 -2.37
CA ASP A 134 18.44 1.71 -2.19
C ASP A 134 17.61 0.56 -2.77
N LEU A 135 18.11 -0.02 -3.88
CA LEU A 135 17.50 -1.16 -4.59
C LEU A 135 18.24 -2.49 -4.29
N THR A 136 19.06 -2.55 -3.23
CA THR A 136 19.84 -3.75 -2.92
C THR A 136 18.97 -5.00 -2.86
N GLY A 137 19.28 -6.00 -3.68
CA GLY A 137 18.57 -7.27 -3.74
C GLY A 137 17.15 -7.20 -4.34
N ALA A 138 16.72 -6.06 -4.85
CA ALA A 138 15.40 -5.93 -5.49
C ALA A 138 15.33 -6.72 -6.81
N ASP A 139 14.15 -7.31 -7.09
CA ASP A 139 13.86 -7.95 -8.38
C ASP A 139 13.23 -6.94 -9.34
N LEU A 140 13.99 -6.50 -10.33
CA LEU A 140 13.59 -5.51 -11.34
C LEU A 140 13.14 -6.13 -12.66
N THR A 141 12.89 -7.45 -12.72
CA THR A 141 12.56 -8.17 -13.95
C THR A 141 11.36 -7.54 -14.67
N GLY A 142 11.59 -6.98 -15.84
CA GLY A 142 10.57 -6.34 -16.65
C GLY A 142 10.08 -4.98 -16.14
N ALA A 143 10.73 -4.39 -15.14
CA ALA A 143 10.42 -3.04 -14.67
C ALA A 143 10.77 -1.98 -15.73
N ASP A 144 9.92 -0.96 -15.87
CA ASP A 144 10.10 0.15 -16.82
C ASP A 144 10.68 1.39 -16.12
N PHE A 145 11.96 1.67 -16.37
CA PHE A 145 12.68 2.84 -15.87
C PHE A 145 12.78 4.00 -16.89
N ASN A 146 12.04 3.97 -17.99
CA ASN A 146 12.15 5.00 -19.01
C ASN A 146 12.02 6.43 -18.43
N GLY A 147 13.08 7.21 -18.57
CA GLY A 147 13.14 8.58 -18.06
C GLY A 147 13.20 8.71 -16.54
N ALA A 148 13.35 7.60 -15.79
CA ALA A 148 13.56 7.65 -14.35
C ALA A 148 14.93 8.25 -14.00
N ILE A 149 14.99 9.06 -12.95
CA ILE A 149 16.24 9.64 -12.42
C ILE A 149 16.81 8.63 -11.41
N LEU A 150 18.07 8.23 -11.64
CA LEU A 150 18.74 7.19 -10.86
C LEU A 150 20.03 7.69 -10.20
N ASP A 151 20.20 9.00 -10.06
CA ASP A 151 21.40 9.60 -9.48
C ASP A 151 21.65 9.09 -8.06
N GLY A 152 22.83 8.51 -7.81
CA GLY A 152 23.20 8.01 -6.50
C GLY A 152 22.40 6.80 -6.00
N VAL A 153 21.60 6.16 -6.86
CA VAL A 153 20.87 4.92 -6.52
C VAL A 153 21.86 3.82 -6.20
N ARG A 154 21.70 3.14 -5.07
CA ARG A 154 22.38 1.87 -4.79
C ARG A 154 21.67 0.76 -5.56
N TRP A 155 22.42 0.12 -6.50
CA TRP A 155 21.82 -0.84 -7.42
C TRP A 155 21.61 -2.22 -6.76
N THR A 156 21.01 -3.14 -7.49
CA THR A 156 20.56 -4.44 -6.96
C THR A 156 21.66 -5.34 -6.41
N ASP A 157 22.91 -5.16 -6.85
CA ASP A 157 24.09 -5.87 -6.31
C ASP A 157 24.51 -5.35 -4.92
N GLY A 158 23.96 -4.22 -4.47
CA GLY A 158 24.29 -3.58 -3.20
C GLY A 158 25.65 -2.84 -3.17
N GLU A 159 26.40 -2.90 -4.25
CA GLU A 159 27.75 -2.30 -4.35
C GLU A 159 27.79 -1.13 -5.32
N ARG A 160 27.13 -1.27 -6.48
CA ARG A 160 27.12 -0.23 -7.51
C ARG A 160 26.27 0.95 -7.08
N ILE A 161 26.86 2.15 -7.19
CA ILE A 161 26.13 3.41 -7.05
C ILE A 161 26.03 4.05 -8.43
N CYS A 162 24.82 4.33 -8.89
CA CYS A 162 24.59 4.96 -10.18
C CYS A 162 25.20 6.38 -10.19
N ALA A 163 25.95 6.70 -11.24
CA ALA A 163 26.59 8.02 -11.39
C ALA A 163 25.54 9.15 -11.54
N ALA A 164 25.93 10.37 -11.26
CA ALA A 164 25.14 11.54 -11.56
C ALA A 164 24.82 11.62 -13.08
N GLY A 165 23.58 11.95 -13.43
CA GLY A 165 23.09 11.95 -14.80
C GLY A 165 22.59 10.60 -15.29
N SER A 166 22.48 9.58 -14.41
CA SER A 166 21.86 8.29 -14.74
C SER A 166 20.36 8.45 -14.96
N VAL A 167 19.93 8.28 -16.21
CA VAL A 167 18.51 8.36 -16.58
C VAL A 167 18.09 7.10 -17.31
N GLY A 168 17.09 6.41 -16.79
CA GLY A 168 16.54 5.17 -17.35
C GLY A 168 17.48 3.96 -17.23
N THR A 169 18.77 4.20 -16.99
CA THR A 169 19.80 3.15 -16.86
C THR A 169 20.83 3.60 -15.84
N CYS A 170 21.26 2.70 -14.95
CA CYS A 170 22.33 2.94 -14.00
C CYS A 170 23.67 2.94 -14.74
N GLN A 171 24.36 4.07 -14.75
CA GLN A 171 25.70 4.26 -15.36
C GLN A 171 26.79 4.23 -14.30
#